data_132f8945df2ac27b753262a80ff37c90
#
_entry.id   132f8945df2ac27b753262a80ff37c90
#
_cell.length_a   1.000
_cell.length_b   1.000
_cell.length_c   1.000
_cell.angle_alpha   90.00
_cell.angle_beta   90.00
_cell.angle_gamma   90.00
#
_symmetry.space_group_name_H-M   'P 1'
#
loop_
_entity.id
_entity.type
_entity.pdbx_description
1 polymer ?
#
loop_
_entity_poly.entity_id
_entity_poly.type
_entity_poly.pdbx_seq_one_letter_code
_entity_poly.pdbx_strand_id
1 'polypeptide(L)'
;MTINLLDGIILKSVTQILAELFPDKYEGIPDYILEEKARYGTEIHRFIEVIEKKKPKRPIAYIKKYFKPSVYQIESLKEYLRLKKEYNIEVLESEKRVVYKNYYAGTLNIKGLVNNESAIIDVKTTYELDDVYVSFQNSLYEMADEPVKKLYCLWLPKGHRGKLVEVKRINKKVLKKLIGEKK
;
A
#
# COMPACT_ATOMS: atom_id res chain seq x y z
N MET A 1 3.12 10.32 -12.96
CA MET A 1 4.14 10.60 -11.91
C MET A 1 3.58 11.65 -10.97
N THR A 2 3.36 11.35 -9.69
CA THR A 2 2.81 12.34 -8.75
C THR A 2 3.96 13.23 -8.27
N ILE A 3 3.92 14.51 -8.57
CA ILE A 3 4.91 15.48 -8.08
C ILE A 3 4.53 15.86 -6.65
N ASN A 4 5.42 15.58 -5.70
CA ASN A 4 5.24 15.94 -4.30
C ASN A 4 5.89 17.31 -4.06
N LEU A 5 5.08 18.39 -4.06
CA LEU A 5 5.53 19.75 -3.77
C LEU A 5 5.24 20.10 -2.31
N LEU A 6 6.25 20.55 -1.60
CA LEU A 6 6.15 21.18 -0.28
C LEU A 6 6.91 22.51 -0.35
N ASP A 7 6.20 23.62 -0.17
CA ASP A 7 6.77 24.99 -0.18
C ASP A 7 7.72 25.27 -1.39
N GLY A 8 7.33 24.77 -2.58
CA GLY A 8 8.12 24.88 -3.80
C GLY A 8 9.25 23.86 -3.97
N ILE A 9 9.47 22.99 -3.00
CA ILE A 9 10.48 21.90 -3.05
C ILE A 9 9.84 20.63 -3.58
N ILE A 10 10.46 20.00 -4.58
CA ILE A 10 10.04 18.68 -5.08
C ILE A 10 10.61 17.61 -4.14
N LEU A 11 9.73 16.89 -3.45
CA LEU A 11 10.10 15.79 -2.56
C LEU A 11 10.13 14.45 -3.32
N LYS A 12 11.08 13.59 -2.99
CA LYS A 12 11.06 12.19 -3.44
C LYS A 12 9.80 11.49 -2.92
N SER A 13 9.24 10.59 -3.70
CA SER A 13 8.21 9.68 -3.20
C SER A 13 8.86 8.50 -2.45
N VAL A 14 8.10 7.88 -1.53
CA VAL A 14 8.52 6.62 -0.90
C VAL A 14 8.90 5.58 -1.95
N THR A 15 8.13 5.48 -3.04
CA THR A 15 8.40 4.54 -4.14
C THR A 15 9.74 4.83 -4.85
N GLN A 16 10.11 6.11 -5.03
CA GLN A 16 11.42 6.48 -5.60
C GLN A 16 12.57 6.11 -4.67
N ILE A 17 12.43 6.32 -3.35
CA ILE A 17 13.43 5.89 -2.36
C ILE A 17 13.62 4.36 -2.42
N LEU A 18 12.52 3.62 -2.53
CA LEU A 18 12.58 2.17 -2.62
C LEU A 18 13.17 1.69 -3.94
N ALA A 19 12.92 2.38 -5.06
CA ALA A 19 13.55 2.05 -6.34
C ALA A 19 15.07 2.24 -6.30
N GLU A 20 15.57 3.24 -5.57
CA GLU A 20 17.01 3.43 -5.36
C GLU A 20 17.61 2.35 -4.44
N LEU A 21 16.85 1.85 -3.45
CA LEU A 21 17.29 0.79 -2.53
C LEU A 21 17.25 -0.62 -3.17
N PHE A 22 16.32 -0.84 -4.08
CA PHE A 22 16.10 -2.13 -4.75
C PHE A 22 16.14 -1.95 -6.28
N PRO A 23 17.30 -1.55 -6.85
CA PRO A 23 17.39 -1.20 -8.28
C PRO A 23 17.03 -2.36 -9.21
N ASP A 24 17.40 -3.59 -8.85
CA ASP A 24 17.24 -4.78 -9.68
C ASP A 24 15.88 -5.48 -9.51
N LYS A 25 14.98 -4.88 -8.71
CA LYS A 25 13.68 -5.52 -8.35
C LYS A 25 12.84 -5.96 -9.55
N TYR A 26 12.93 -5.25 -10.65
CA TYR A 26 12.14 -5.50 -11.87
C TYR A 26 13.02 -5.83 -13.07
N GLU A 27 14.31 -6.13 -12.84
CA GLU A 27 15.24 -6.48 -13.90
C GLU A 27 14.75 -7.71 -14.68
N GLY A 28 14.89 -7.65 -16.01
CA GLY A 28 14.48 -8.74 -16.92
C GLY A 28 12.96 -8.89 -17.13
N ILE A 29 12.12 -8.07 -16.50
CA ILE A 29 10.67 -8.09 -16.73
C ILE A 29 10.32 -7.08 -17.84
N PRO A 30 9.68 -7.52 -18.95
CA PRO A 30 9.27 -6.61 -20.02
C PRO A 30 8.32 -5.50 -19.54
N ASP A 31 8.50 -4.28 -20.06
CA ASP A 31 7.74 -3.09 -19.63
C ASP A 31 6.23 -3.27 -19.75
N TYR A 32 5.73 -3.91 -20.82
CA TYR A 32 4.28 -4.12 -20.99
C TYR A 32 3.67 -5.01 -19.88
N ILE A 33 4.45 -5.95 -19.33
CA ILE A 33 4.02 -6.77 -18.18
C ILE A 33 3.99 -5.92 -16.91
N LEU A 34 5.00 -5.07 -16.71
CA LEU A 34 5.04 -4.16 -15.57
C LEU A 34 3.87 -3.17 -15.61
N GLU A 35 3.57 -2.61 -16.78
CA GLU A 35 2.45 -1.70 -16.98
C GLU A 35 1.09 -2.39 -16.72
N GLU A 36 0.88 -3.61 -17.23
CA GLU A 36 -0.35 -4.37 -16.96
C GLU A 36 -0.53 -4.63 -15.47
N LYS A 37 0.52 -5.09 -14.78
CA LYS A 37 0.51 -5.35 -13.33
C LYS A 37 0.28 -4.07 -12.54
N ALA A 38 0.93 -2.96 -12.89
CA ALA A 38 0.76 -1.67 -12.24
C ALA A 38 -0.67 -1.14 -12.41
N ARG A 39 -1.25 -1.25 -13.62
CA ARG A 39 -2.64 -0.88 -13.88
C ARG A 39 -3.61 -1.71 -13.04
N TYR A 40 -3.42 -3.03 -13.01
CA TYR A 40 -4.23 -3.93 -12.18
C TYR A 40 -4.18 -3.54 -10.69
N GLY A 41 -2.99 -3.33 -10.16
CA GLY A 41 -2.79 -2.89 -8.78
C GLY A 41 -3.48 -1.56 -8.48
N THR A 42 -3.28 -0.56 -9.34
CA THR A 42 -3.91 0.77 -9.20
C THR A 42 -5.44 0.67 -9.16
N GLU A 43 -6.05 -0.17 -10.01
CA GLU A 43 -7.50 -0.37 -10.00
C GLU A 43 -7.98 -1.04 -8.72
N ILE A 44 -7.26 -2.05 -8.20
CA ILE A 44 -7.61 -2.69 -6.91
C ILE A 44 -7.54 -1.68 -5.77
N HIS A 45 -6.48 -0.88 -5.67
CA HIS A 45 -6.37 0.19 -4.67
C HIS A 45 -7.56 1.15 -4.76
N ARG A 46 -7.87 1.64 -5.97
CA ARG A 46 -9.01 2.52 -6.20
C ARG A 46 -10.34 1.89 -5.76
N PHE A 47 -10.56 0.62 -6.04
CA PHE A 47 -11.80 -0.06 -5.65
C PHE A 47 -11.91 -0.24 -4.14
N ILE A 48 -10.81 -0.57 -3.46
CA ILE A 48 -10.74 -0.63 -2.00
C ILE A 48 -11.04 0.74 -1.41
N GLU A 49 -10.39 1.80 -1.91
CA GLU A 49 -10.64 3.18 -1.48
C GLU A 49 -12.12 3.57 -1.62
N VAL A 50 -12.74 3.25 -2.76
CA VAL A 50 -14.16 3.53 -2.99
C VAL A 50 -15.05 2.76 -2.00
N ILE A 51 -14.75 1.49 -1.75
CA ILE A 51 -15.49 0.68 -0.78
C ILE A 51 -15.40 1.31 0.63
N GLU A 52 -14.21 1.70 1.04
CA GLU A 52 -13.98 2.25 2.38
C GLU A 52 -14.57 3.65 2.57
N LYS A 53 -14.46 4.51 1.56
CA LYS A 53 -15.03 5.87 1.61
C LYS A 53 -16.55 5.90 1.46
N LYS A 54 -17.12 5.07 0.58
CA LYS A 54 -18.58 5.06 0.30
C LYS A 54 -19.36 4.12 1.20
N LYS A 55 -18.71 3.11 1.80
CA LYS A 55 -19.30 2.09 2.68
C LYS A 55 -20.62 1.51 2.14
N PRO A 56 -20.66 1.05 0.87
CA PRO A 56 -21.90 0.57 0.27
C PRO A 56 -22.36 -0.73 0.93
N LYS A 57 -23.69 -0.90 1.14
CA LYS A 57 -24.25 -2.13 1.73
C LYS A 57 -23.89 -3.42 0.98
N ARG A 58 -23.65 -3.32 -0.34
CA ARG A 58 -23.27 -4.44 -1.22
C ARG A 58 -22.01 -4.03 -2.03
N PRO A 59 -20.81 -4.10 -1.44
CA PRO A 59 -19.59 -3.55 -2.06
C PRO A 59 -19.31 -4.07 -3.47
N ILE A 60 -19.37 -5.38 -3.67
CA ILE A 60 -19.11 -5.99 -4.98
C ILE A 60 -20.14 -5.56 -6.04
N ALA A 61 -21.42 -5.52 -5.68
CA ALA A 61 -22.47 -5.07 -6.59
C ALA A 61 -22.29 -3.59 -6.96
N TYR A 62 -21.86 -2.77 -6.00
CA TYR A 62 -21.56 -1.36 -6.22
C TYR A 62 -20.41 -1.19 -7.22
N ILE A 63 -19.27 -1.89 -7.02
CA ILE A 63 -18.12 -1.82 -7.92
C ILE A 63 -18.50 -2.31 -9.33
N LYS A 64 -19.22 -3.43 -9.45
CA LYS A 64 -19.72 -3.94 -10.75
C LYS A 64 -20.57 -2.91 -11.49
N LYS A 65 -21.46 -2.21 -10.79
CA LYS A 65 -22.38 -1.23 -11.37
C LYS A 65 -21.65 -0.03 -11.97
N TYR A 66 -20.62 0.48 -11.27
CA TYR A 66 -20.00 1.77 -11.62
C TYR A 66 -18.65 1.68 -12.34
N PHE A 67 -17.93 0.55 -12.26
CA PHE A 67 -16.55 0.46 -12.72
C PHE A 67 -16.26 -0.67 -13.72
N LYS A 68 -17.20 -1.59 -13.97
CA LYS A 68 -17.03 -2.73 -14.90
C LYS A 68 -15.73 -3.53 -14.66
N PRO A 69 -15.45 -4.00 -13.45
CA PRO A 69 -14.23 -4.73 -13.12
C PRO A 69 -14.16 -6.08 -13.82
N SER A 70 -12.94 -6.56 -14.07
CA SER A 70 -12.70 -7.93 -14.54
C SER A 70 -13.05 -8.98 -13.47
N VAL A 71 -13.14 -10.25 -13.88
CA VAL A 71 -13.40 -11.38 -12.96
C VAL A 71 -12.31 -11.43 -11.88
N TYR A 72 -11.05 -11.34 -12.24
CA TYR A 72 -9.93 -11.37 -11.29
C TYR A 72 -9.94 -10.20 -10.30
N GLN A 73 -10.36 -9.02 -10.72
CA GLN A 73 -10.52 -7.88 -9.81
C GLN A 73 -11.63 -8.11 -8.79
N ILE A 74 -12.73 -8.74 -9.22
CA ILE A 74 -13.81 -9.13 -8.31
C ILE A 74 -13.33 -10.18 -7.30
N GLU A 75 -12.51 -11.14 -7.74
CA GLU A 75 -11.92 -12.14 -6.84
C GLU A 75 -11.01 -11.49 -5.80
N SER A 76 -10.10 -10.61 -6.20
CA SER A 76 -9.25 -9.86 -5.27
C SER A 76 -10.07 -9.02 -4.27
N LEU A 77 -11.16 -8.39 -4.70
CA LEU A 77 -12.03 -7.65 -3.79
C LEU A 77 -12.81 -8.55 -2.83
N LYS A 78 -13.22 -9.76 -3.25
CA LYS A 78 -13.80 -10.75 -2.34
C LYS A 78 -12.80 -11.19 -1.28
N GLU A 79 -11.55 -11.42 -1.68
CA GLU A 79 -10.47 -11.75 -0.75
C GLU A 79 -10.19 -10.60 0.23
N TYR A 80 -10.17 -9.35 -0.25
CA TYR A 80 -10.11 -8.17 0.61
C TYR A 80 -11.21 -8.17 1.68
N LEU A 81 -12.47 -8.34 1.26
CA LEU A 81 -13.63 -8.34 2.18
C LEU A 81 -13.59 -9.52 3.15
N ARG A 82 -13.13 -10.69 2.70
CA ARG A 82 -12.92 -11.87 3.56
C ARG A 82 -11.89 -11.58 4.64
N LEU A 83 -10.70 -11.10 4.25
CA LEU A 83 -9.62 -10.76 5.18
C LEU A 83 -10.02 -9.64 6.14
N LYS A 84 -10.73 -8.63 5.63
CA LYS A 84 -11.28 -7.55 6.46
C LYS A 84 -12.17 -8.08 7.58
N LYS A 85 -13.02 -9.05 7.28
CA LYS A 85 -13.89 -9.71 8.27
C LYS A 85 -13.11 -10.65 9.19
N GLU A 86 -12.21 -11.46 8.63
CA GLU A 86 -11.44 -12.48 9.37
C GLU A 86 -10.52 -11.87 10.43
N TYR A 87 -9.87 -10.75 10.11
CA TYR A 87 -8.93 -10.06 11.00
C TYR A 87 -9.54 -8.82 11.67
N ASN A 88 -10.86 -8.66 11.60
CA ASN A 88 -11.55 -7.51 12.16
C ASN A 88 -10.87 -6.18 11.81
N ILE A 89 -10.60 -5.98 10.50
CA ILE A 89 -9.92 -4.77 10.02
C ILE A 89 -10.92 -3.61 10.01
N GLU A 90 -10.64 -2.58 10.80
CA GLU A 90 -11.35 -1.30 10.77
C GLU A 90 -10.47 -0.26 10.06
N VAL A 91 -10.96 0.26 8.93
CA VAL A 91 -10.25 1.30 8.16
C VAL A 91 -10.65 2.67 8.70
N LEU A 92 -9.68 3.39 9.27
CA LEU A 92 -9.85 4.75 9.78
C LEU A 92 -9.53 5.78 8.70
N GLU A 93 -8.42 5.58 7.98
CA GLU A 93 -7.98 6.42 6.87
C GLU A 93 -7.55 5.55 5.70
N SER A 94 -7.90 5.96 4.48
CA SER A 94 -7.55 5.28 3.23
C SER A 94 -6.93 6.27 2.25
N GLU A 95 -5.85 5.89 1.59
CA GLU A 95 -5.06 6.70 0.65
C GLU A 95 -4.63 8.04 1.29
N LYS A 96 -4.09 7.93 2.53
CA LYS A 96 -3.63 9.08 3.32
C LYS A 96 -2.31 9.59 2.78
N ARG A 97 -2.28 10.88 2.41
CA ARG A 97 -1.02 11.54 2.09
C ARG A 97 -0.20 11.79 3.36
N VAL A 98 1.07 11.43 3.33
CA VAL A 98 2.03 11.62 4.41
C VAL A 98 3.28 12.32 3.89
N VAL A 99 3.89 13.13 4.74
CA VAL A 99 5.10 13.90 4.42
C VAL A 99 6.06 13.81 5.60
N TYR A 100 7.29 13.39 5.34
CA TYR A 100 8.34 13.41 6.36
C TYR A 100 9.27 14.60 6.14
N LYS A 101 9.01 15.68 6.89
CA LYS A 101 9.77 16.93 6.82
C LYS A 101 9.91 17.36 5.35
N ASN A 102 11.14 17.73 4.94
CA ASN A 102 11.52 18.08 3.56
C ASN A 102 12.27 16.94 2.84
N TYR A 103 12.18 15.69 3.31
CA TYR A 103 12.90 14.56 2.73
C TYR A 103 12.08 13.78 1.72
N TYR A 104 10.85 13.42 2.06
CA TYR A 104 9.99 12.64 1.17
C TYR A 104 8.50 12.79 1.49
N ALA A 105 7.69 12.37 0.54
CA ALA A 105 6.24 12.23 0.71
C ALA A 105 5.76 10.90 0.13
N GLY A 106 4.55 10.50 0.48
CA GLY A 106 3.94 9.29 -0.06
C GLY A 106 2.44 9.22 0.21
N THR A 107 1.82 8.14 -0.27
CA THR A 107 0.42 7.83 0.01
C THR A 107 0.36 6.48 0.72
N LEU A 108 -0.07 6.50 1.97
CA LEU A 108 -0.29 5.33 2.81
C LEU A 108 -1.65 4.74 2.44
N ASN A 109 -1.70 3.44 2.11
CA ASN A 109 -2.95 2.83 1.61
C ASN A 109 -4.04 2.78 2.67
N ILE A 110 -3.75 2.19 3.84
CA ILE A 110 -4.72 2.04 4.93
C ILE A 110 -4.04 2.29 6.27
N LYS A 111 -4.61 3.18 7.06
CA LYS A 111 -4.37 3.31 8.51
C LYS A 111 -5.63 2.91 9.24
N GLY A 112 -5.51 2.02 10.24
CA GLY A 112 -6.68 1.50 10.91
C GLY A 112 -6.35 0.59 12.09
N LEU A 113 -7.29 -0.29 12.41
CA LEU A 113 -7.14 -1.31 13.43
C LEU A 113 -7.17 -2.70 12.80
N VAL A 114 -6.36 -3.61 13.32
CA VAL A 114 -6.41 -5.05 13.05
C VAL A 114 -6.55 -5.74 14.39
N ASN A 115 -7.66 -6.47 14.60
CA ASN A 115 -8.00 -7.06 15.90
C ASN A 115 -7.88 -6.05 17.07
N ASN A 116 -8.34 -4.82 16.87
CA ASN A 116 -8.30 -3.69 17.81
C ASN A 116 -6.90 -3.13 18.09
N GLU A 117 -5.85 -3.53 17.39
CA GLU A 117 -4.52 -2.93 17.47
C GLU A 117 -4.28 -1.97 16.31
N SER A 118 -3.69 -0.79 16.59
CA SER A 118 -3.39 0.20 15.55
C SER A 118 -2.40 -0.35 14.53
N ALA A 119 -2.69 -0.15 13.25
CA ALA A 119 -1.90 -0.70 12.17
C ALA A 119 -1.80 0.21 10.94
N ILE A 120 -0.69 0.07 10.23
CA ILE A 120 -0.53 0.48 8.84
C ILE A 120 -0.59 -0.77 7.98
N ILE A 121 -1.40 -0.74 6.92
CA ILE A 121 -1.60 -1.86 6.01
C ILE A 121 -1.32 -1.38 4.59
N ASP A 122 -0.32 -1.97 3.95
CA ASP A 122 -0.03 -1.76 2.54
C ASP A 122 -0.69 -2.86 1.70
N VAL A 123 -1.32 -2.49 0.59
CA VAL A 123 -2.00 -3.44 -0.30
C VAL A 123 -1.08 -3.82 -1.45
N LYS A 124 -0.88 -5.11 -1.68
CA LYS A 124 -0.07 -5.64 -2.78
C LYS A 124 -0.84 -6.66 -3.60
N THR A 125 -0.72 -6.54 -4.93
CA THR A 125 -1.31 -7.48 -5.91
C THR A 125 -0.26 -8.26 -6.70
N THR A 126 1.00 -8.19 -6.27
CA THR A 126 2.13 -8.89 -6.90
C THR A 126 1.97 -10.39 -6.80
N TYR A 127 2.54 -11.14 -7.77
CA TYR A 127 2.53 -12.61 -7.77
C TYR A 127 3.28 -13.17 -6.55
N GLU A 128 4.43 -12.61 -6.24
CA GLU A 128 5.22 -12.92 -5.06
C GLU A 128 5.22 -11.74 -4.08
N LEU A 129 5.24 -12.06 -2.80
CA LEU A 129 5.35 -11.06 -1.75
C LEU A 129 6.82 -10.85 -1.40
N ASP A 130 7.29 -9.63 -1.60
CA ASP A 130 8.57 -9.15 -1.10
C ASP A 130 8.33 -8.46 0.24
N ASP A 131 8.44 -9.22 1.31
CA ASP A 131 8.19 -8.75 2.68
C ASP A 131 9.24 -7.73 3.15
N VAL A 132 10.47 -7.81 2.65
CA VAL A 132 11.54 -6.84 2.94
C VAL A 132 11.19 -5.49 2.33
N TYR A 133 10.80 -5.46 1.06
CA TYR A 133 10.37 -4.24 0.39
C TYR A 133 9.20 -3.57 1.11
N VAL A 134 8.17 -4.35 1.47
CA VAL A 134 7.00 -3.84 2.19
C VAL A 134 7.36 -3.38 3.60
N SER A 135 8.31 -4.05 4.26
CA SER A 135 8.83 -3.64 5.58
C SER A 135 9.45 -2.24 5.53
N PHE A 136 10.28 -1.96 4.53
CA PHE A 136 10.83 -0.60 4.31
C PHE A 136 9.73 0.40 3.98
N GLN A 137 8.82 0.06 3.09
CA GLN A 137 7.73 0.93 2.65
C GLN A 137 6.84 1.37 3.83
N ASN A 138 6.34 0.42 4.60
CA ASN A 138 5.48 0.70 5.74
C ASN A 138 6.21 1.44 6.86
N SER A 139 7.49 1.13 7.08
CA SER A 139 8.29 1.84 8.08
C SER A 139 8.57 3.29 7.69
N LEU A 140 8.74 3.59 6.41
CA LEU A 140 8.82 4.98 5.90
C LEU A 140 7.47 5.69 6.09
N TYR A 141 6.35 5.05 5.81
CA TYR A 141 5.03 5.63 6.06
C TYR A 141 4.79 5.90 7.54
N GLU A 142 5.13 4.96 8.42
CA GLU A 142 5.02 5.15 9.87
C GLU A 142 5.92 6.30 10.37
N MET A 143 7.12 6.45 9.79
CA MET A 143 8.03 7.55 10.18
C MET A 143 7.49 8.93 9.76
N ALA A 144 6.70 8.98 8.69
CA ALA A 144 6.07 10.20 8.16
C ALA A 144 4.67 10.49 8.79
N ASP A 145 4.15 9.58 9.57
CA ASP A 145 2.86 9.71 10.26
C ASP A 145 3.03 9.49 11.77
N GLU A 146 2.15 8.75 12.38
CA GLU A 146 2.18 8.41 13.81
C GLU A 146 2.59 6.94 13.99
N PRO A 147 3.29 6.62 15.10
CA PRO A 147 3.60 5.24 15.45
C PRO A 147 2.34 4.39 15.61
N VAL A 148 2.39 3.17 15.09
CA VAL A 148 1.34 2.16 15.24
C VAL A 148 1.88 0.90 15.92
N LYS A 149 0.98 0.02 16.37
CA LYS A 149 1.39 -1.26 16.98
C LYS A 149 1.99 -2.21 15.94
N LYS A 150 1.34 -2.34 14.79
CA LYS A 150 1.63 -3.36 13.79
C LYS A 150 1.76 -2.78 12.39
N LEU A 151 2.56 -3.43 11.57
CA LEU A 151 2.70 -3.16 10.13
C LEU A 151 2.29 -4.42 9.36
N TYR A 152 1.41 -4.28 8.37
CA TYR A 152 0.91 -5.41 7.59
C TYR A 152 1.03 -5.17 6.08
N CYS A 153 1.17 -6.27 5.35
CA CYS A 153 0.86 -6.35 3.93
C CYS A 153 -0.47 -7.09 3.75
N LEU A 154 -1.43 -6.46 3.11
CA LEU A 154 -2.62 -7.11 2.60
C LEU A 154 -2.31 -7.60 1.17
N TRP A 155 -1.88 -8.84 1.07
CA TRP A 155 -1.43 -9.43 -0.18
C TRP A 155 -2.59 -10.12 -0.90
N LEU A 156 -2.93 -9.61 -2.10
CA LEU A 156 -4.06 -10.02 -2.93
C LEU A 156 -3.58 -10.45 -4.34
N PRO A 157 -2.83 -11.56 -4.47
CA PRO A 157 -2.29 -11.98 -5.75
C PRO A 157 -3.41 -12.36 -6.73
N LYS A 158 -3.30 -11.92 -7.99
CA LYS A 158 -4.30 -12.15 -9.04
C LYS A 158 -4.59 -13.64 -9.21
N GLY A 159 -5.86 -14.05 -9.02
CA GLY A 159 -6.30 -15.44 -9.16
C GLY A 159 -5.90 -16.39 -8.02
N HIS A 160 -5.39 -15.88 -6.92
CA HIS A 160 -4.98 -16.67 -5.76
C HIS A 160 -5.61 -16.16 -4.46
N ARG A 161 -5.57 -17.01 -3.43
CA ARG A 161 -6.07 -16.67 -2.10
C ARG A 161 -5.22 -15.57 -1.47
N GLY A 162 -5.86 -14.51 -1.01
CA GLY A 162 -5.22 -13.40 -0.30
C GLY A 162 -4.78 -13.77 1.12
N LYS A 163 -3.80 -13.03 1.63
CA LYS A 163 -3.28 -13.16 2.99
C LYS A 163 -3.05 -11.78 3.63
N LEU A 164 -3.23 -11.71 4.94
CA LEU A 164 -2.72 -10.60 5.75
C LEU A 164 -1.41 -11.05 6.39
N VAL A 165 -0.31 -10.39 6.06
CA VAL A 165 1.04 -10.77 6.50
C VAL A 165 1.61 -9.64 7.36
N GLU A 166 1.96 -9.95 8.61
CA GLU A 166 2.70 -9.00 9.46
C GLU A 166 4.12 -8.84 8.91
N VAL A 167 4.56 -7.59 8.71
CA VAL A 167 5.90 -7.27 8.22
C VAL A 167 6.74 -6.61 9.29
N LYS A 168 8.08 -6.75 9.17
CA LYS A 168 9.01 -6.24 10.18
C LYS A 168 9.13 -4.72 10.12
N ARG A 169 9.22 -4.09 11.27
CA ARG A 169 9.56 -2.66 11.37
C ARG A 169 11.05 -2.46 11.19
N ILE A 170 11.43 -1.59 10.27
CA ILE A 170 12.82 -1.21 10.06
C ILE A 170 13.22 -0.15 11.09
N ASN A 171 14.43 -0.30 11.63
CA ASN A 171 14.94 0.63 12.64
C ASN A 171 15.02 2.06 12.08
N LYS A 172 14.50 3.03 12.83
CA LYS A 172 14.50 4.45 12.44
C LYS A 172 15.88 5.01 12.10
N LYS A 173 16.96 4.53 12.75
CA LYS A 173 18.33 4.96 12.41
C LYS A 173 18.73 4.51 11.01
N VAL A 174 18.30 3.32 10.58
CA VAL A 174 18.54 2.81 9.22
C VAL A 174 17.79 3.66 8.21
N LEU A 175 16.49 3.93 8.47
CA LEU A 175 15.66 4.77 7.59
C LEU A 175 16.22 6.18 7.44
N LYS A 176 16.64 6.83 8.54
CA LYS A 176 17.25 8.15 8.52
C LYS A 176 18.52 8.19 7.69
N LYS A 177 19.38 7.17 7.81
CA LYS A 177 20.58 7.04 6.98
C LYS A 177 20.22 6.87 5.50
N LEU A 178 19.20 6.07 5.20
CA LEU A 178 18.73 5.81 3.84
C LEU A 178 18.26 7.10 3.13
N ILE A 179 17.53 7.97 3.83
CA ILE A 179 17.05 9.24 3.27
C ILE A 179 18.04 10.39 3.36
N GLY A 180 19.24 10.15 3.87
CA GLY A 180 20.29 11.18 4.02
C GLY A 180 20.03 12.20 5.14
N GLU A 181 19.18 11.87 6.13
CA GLU A 181 18.96 12.74 7.29
C GLU A 181 20.23 12.73 8.16
N LYS A 182 20.93 13.88 8.18
CA LYS A 182 22.08 14.09 9.07
C LYS A 182 21.60 14.22 10.52
N LYS A 183 22.44 13.77 11.45
CA LYS A 183 22.19 13.90 12.90
C LYS A 183 22.13 15.36 13.34
#